data_8f0d32fc3e13eab00d061efe35fd297b
#
_entry.id   8f0d32fc3e13eab00d061efe35fd297b
#
_cell.length_a   1.000
_cell.length_b   1.000
_cell.length_c   1.000
_cell.angle_alpha   90.00
_cell.angle_beta   90.00
_cell.angle_gamma   90.00
#
_symmetry.space_group_name_H-M   'P 1'
#
loop_
_entity.id
_entity.type
_entity.pdbx_description
1 polymer ?
#
loop_
_entity_poly.entity_id
_entity_poly.type
_entity_poly.pdbx_seq_one_letter_code
_entity_poly.pdbx_strand_id
1 'polypeptide(L)'
;MSDELFVPADFAVPDGLTAEQFRLEPLGPQHNAADYAAWTASIDHILATPGFADTGWPHPMSLTDNLRDLERHAHDFAERRGFTYTVLSTADGDVIGCVYIYPLPGDSQQGGSTGGQHAQVRSWVRADHAALDPVLYHAVLAWIEHRWPFRSLQYAPRA
;
A
#
# COMPACT_ATOMS: atom_id res chain seq x y z
N MET A 1 -7.13 -16.61 -24.85
CA MET A 1 -6.04 -16.10 -24.13
C MET A 1 -6.46 -15.57 -22.79
N SER A 2 -6.01 -16.17 -21.82
CA SER A 2 -6.38 -15.70 -20.50
C SER A 2 -5.41 -14.63 -20.05
N ASP A 3 -5.95 -13.65 -19.38
CA ASP A 3 -5.14 -12.64 -18.77
C ASP A 3 -4.41 -13.23 -17.58
N GLU A 4 -3.20 -12.81 -17.41
CA GLU A 4 -2.45 -13.23 -16.26
C GLU A 4 -2.98 -12.49 -15.04
N LEU A 5 -3.33 -13.23 -14.00
CA LEU A 5 -3.85 -12.64 -12.78
C LEU A 5 -2.70 -12.05 -11.97
N PHE A 6 -2.97 -10.96 -11.26
CA PHE A 6 -1.98 -10.37 -10.38
C PHE A 6 -1.56 -11.35 -9.29
N VAL A 7 -2.53 -12.06 -8.72
CA VAL A 7 -2.24 -13.16 -7.81
C VAL A 7 -3.00 -14.39 -8.30
N PRO A 8 -2.49 -15.60 -8.05
CA PRO A 8 -3.18 -16.82 -8.48
C PRO A 8 -4.60 -16.88 -7.91
N ALA A 9 -5.50 -17.48 -8.67
CA ALA A 9 -6.91 -17.53 -8.28
C ALA A 9 -7.10 -18.24 -6.94
N ASP A 10 -6.23 -19.18 -6.59
CA ASP A 10 -6.33 -19.90 -5.34
C ASP A 10 -5.52 -19.30 -4.20
N PHE A 11 -4.89 -18.15 -4.44
CA PHE A 11 -4.12 -17.49 -3.38
C PHE A 11 -5.05 -16.86 -2.37
N ALA A 12 -4.86 -17.16 -1.11
CA ALA A 12 -5.62 -16.55 -0.02
C ALA A 12 -4.95 -15.24 0.38
N VAL A 13 -5.58 -14.12 0.05
CA VAL A 13 -5.02 -12.80 0.35
C VAL A 13 -5.03 -12.58 1.86
N PRO A 14 -3.88 -12.22 2.46
CA PRO A 14 -3.84 -11.99 3.90
C PRO A 14 -4.77 -10.86 4.35
N ASP A 15 -5.43 -11.05 5.48
CA ASP A 15 -6.27 -10.02 6.08
C ASP A 15 -5.45 -8.88 6.66
N GLY A 16 -4.17 -9.10 6.87
CA GLY A 16 -3.29 -8.06 7.40
C GLY A 16 -2.01 -8.65 7.93
N LEU A 17 -1.32 -7.83 8.69
CA LEU A 17 -0.04 -8.16 9.31
C LEU A 17 -0.04 -7.53 10.69
N THR A 18 0.39 -8.27 11.70
CA THR A 18 0.49 -7.75 13.05
C THR A 18 1.94 -7.71 13.47
N ALA A 19 2.39 -6.57 13.93
CA ALA A 19 3.73 -6.37 14.46
C ALA A 19 3.62 -5.75 15.84
N GLU A 20 4.75 -5.53 16.49
CA GLU A 20 4.73 -5.01 17.85
C GLU A 20 4.17 -3.60 17.92
N GLN A 21 4.56 -2.75 16.99
CA GLN A 21 4.23 -1.33 17.03
C GLN A 21 3.07 -0.94 16.12
N PHE A 22 2.68 -1.82 15.21
CA PHE A 22 1.63 -1.51 14.24
C PHE A 22 0.96 -2.77 13.75
N ARG A 23 -0.21 -2.57 13.15
CA ARG A 23 -0.86 -3.66 12.41
C ARG A 23 -1.44 -3.10 11.12
N LEU A 24 -1.56 -3.95 10.13
CA LEU A 24 -2.16 -3.61 8.86
C LEU A 24 -3.53 -4.25 8.75
N GLU A 25 -4.48 -3.52 8.17
CA GLU A 25 -5.77 -4.10 7.77
C GLU A 25 -6.18 -3.49 6.44
N PRO A 26 -7.03 -4.18 5.67
CA PRO A 26 -7.43 -3.66 4.36
C PRO A 26 -8.04 -2.27 4.48
N LEU A 27 -7.58 -1.36 3.62
CA LEU A 27 -8.08 0.01 3.64
C LEU A 27 -9.49 0.06 3.05
N GLY A 28 -10.38 0.76 3.72
CA GLY A 28 -11.74 0.90 3.25
C GLY A 28 -12.34 2.27 3.59
N PRO A 29 -13.55 2.52 3.11
CA PRO A 29 -14.22 3.82 3.34
C PRO A 29 -14.34 4.21 4.80
N GLN A 30 -14.41 3.23 5.70
CA GLN A 30 -14.52 3.50 7.13
C GLN A 30 -13.30 4.21 7.69
N HIS A 31 -12.18 4.15 6.98
CA HIS A 31 -10.94 4.80 7.41
C HIS A 31 -10.81 6.24 6.90
N ASN A 32 -11.79 6.74 6.14
CA ASN A 32 -11.60 7.96 5.37
C ASN A 32 -11.15 9.16 6.21
N ALA A 33 -11.84 9.47 7.30
CA ALA A 33 -11.51 10.65 8.09
C ALA A 33 -10.12 10.55 8.69
N ALA A 34 -9.78 9.37 9.26
CA ALA A 34 -8.49 9.18 9.92
C ALA A 34 -7.35 9.13 8.89
N ASP A 35 -7.58 8.48 7.75
CA ASP A 35 -6.59 8.42 6.67
C ASP A 35 -6.31 9.81 6.12
N TYR A 36 -7.37 10.57 5.86
CA TYR A 36 -7.25 11.93 5.35
C TYR A 36 -6.45 12.81 6.31
N ALA A 37 -6.77 12.74 7.61
CA ALA A 37 -6.05 13.50 8.60
C ALA A 37 -4.57 13.12 8.66
N ALA A 38 -4.28 11.83 8.51
CA ALA A 38 -2.91 11.34 8.58
C ALA A 38 -2.06 11.86 7.44
N TRP A 39 -2.52 11.72 6.19
CA TRP A 39 -1.66 12.12 5.08
C TRP A 39 -1.66 13.64 4.84
N THR A 40 -2.77 14.34 5.13
CA THR A 40 -2.77 15.80 4.94
C THR A 40 -1.83 16.49 5.91
N ALA A 41 -1.59 15.89 7.07
CA ALA A 41 -0.63 16.42 8.03
C ALA A 41 0.82 16.08 7.66
N SER A 42 1.04 15.27 6.62
CA SER A 42 2.34 14.71 6.34
C SER A 42 2.75 14.83 4.88
N ILE A 43 2.17 15.77 4.13
CA ILE A 43 2.38 15.84 2.68
C ILE A 43 3.85 15.92 2.32
N ASP A 44 4.59 16.87 2.93
CA ASP A 44 6.00 17.04 2.60
C ASP A 44 6.82 15.80 2.97
N HIS A 45 6.49 15.20 4.12
CA HIS A 45 7.18 14.01 4.56
C HIS A 45 6.96 12.84 3.60
N ILE A 46 5.72 12.67 3.13
CA ILE A 46 5.40 11.60 2.19
C ILE A 46 6.10 11.83 0.85
N LEU A 47 6.10 13.06 0.36
CA LEU A 47 6.76 13.37 -0.90
C LEU A 47 8.26 13.11 -0.84
N ALA A 48 8.86 13.24 0.34
CA ALA A 48 10.27 12.92 0.54
C ALA A 48 10.51 11.44 0.77
N THR A 49 9.45 10.66 0.96
CA THR A 49 9.58 9.22 1.20
C THR A 49 9.91 8.51 -0.12
N PRO A 50 10.89 7.58 -0.11
CA PRO A 50 11.22 6.85 -1.34
C PRO A 50 10.00 6.20 -1.98
N GLY A 51 9.86 6.38 -3.28
CA GLY A 51 8.75 5.82 -4.04
C GLY A 51 7.64 6.79 -4.35
N PHE A 52 7.62 7.99 -3.76
CA PHE A 52 6.53 8.93 -3.95
C PHE A 52 6.89 10.17 -4.77
N ALA A 53 8.15 10.40 -5.05
CA ALA A 53 8.58 11.65 -5.69
C ALA A 53 7.89 11.91 -7.02
N ASP A 54 7.61 10.88 -7.80
CA ASP A 54 7.08 11.03 -9.16
C ASP A 54 5.62 10.64 -9.29
N THR A 55 4.92 10.45 -8.18
CA THR A 55 3.56 9.93 -8.24
C THR A 55 2.50 11.01 -8.41
N GLY A 56 2.85 12.26 -8.11
CA GLY A 56 1.86 13.34 -8.08
C GLY A 56 0.97 13.30 -6.85
N TRP A 57 1.18 12.37 -5.96
CA TRP A 57 0.42 12.24 -4.72
C TRP A 57 1.41 12.18 -3.55
N PRO A 58 1.14 12.77 -2.39
CA PRO A 58 -0.10 13.48 -2.05
C PRO A 58 -0.12 14.90 -2.58
N HIS A 59 -1.33 15.39 -2.75
CA HIS A 59 -1.59 16.79 -3.10
C HIS A 59 -2.90 17.18 -2.43
N PRO A 60 -3.17 18.47 -2.26
CA PRO A 60 -4.42 18.89 -1.62
C PRO A 60 -5.63 18.34 -2.37
N MET A 61 -6.57 17.79 -1.62
CA MET A 61 -7.84 17.34 -2.16
C MET A 61 -8.88 17.37 -1.04
N SER A 62 -10.15 17.23 -1.40
CA SER A 62 -11.22 17.26 -0.42
C SER A 62 -11.37 15.93 0.27
N LEU A 63 -12.04 15.94 1.41
CA LEU A 63 -12.39 14.71 2.11
C LEU A 63 -13.26 13.80 1.25
N THR A 64 -14.13 14.39 0.44
CA THR A 64 -14.99 13.62 -0.47
C THR A 64 -14.16 12.93 -1.56
N ASP A 65 -13.18 13.62 -2.11
CA ASP A 65 -12.29 13.00 -3.10
C ASP A 65 -11.49 11.89 -2.48
N ASN A 66 -11.04 12.07 -1.24
CA ASN A 66 -10.33 11.02 -0.54
C ASN A 66 -11.21 9.79 -0.33
N LEU A 67 -12.48 10.00 -0.02
CA LEU A 67 -13.41 8.87 0.12
C LEU A 67 -13.50 8.06 -1.17
N ARG A 68 -13.56 8.75 -2.32
CA ARG A 68 -13.59 8.04 -3.60
C ARG A 68 -12.33 7.22 -3.83
N ASP A 69 -11.18 7.74 -3.42
CA ASP A 69 -9.94 6.98 -3.52
C ASP A 69 -9.98 5.73 -2.65
N LEU A 70 -10.50 5.85 -1.44
CA LEU A 70 -10.60 4.70 -0.55
C LEU A 70 -11.59 3.66 -1.08
N GLU A 71 -12.68 4.12 -1.67
CA GLU A 71 -13.64 3.22 -2.30
C GLU A 71 -13.00 2.49 -3.48
N ARG A 72 -12.18 3.19 -4.27
CA ARG A 72 -11.47 2.57 -5.37
C ARG A 72 -10.48 1.52 -4.86
N HIS A 73 -9.73 1.83 -3.81
CA HIS A 73 -8.79 0.87 -3.23
C HIS A 73 -9.51 -0.36 -2.69
N ALA A 74 -10.66 -0.17 -2.04
CA ALA A 74 -11.44 -1.31 -1.54
C ALA A 74 -11.98 -2.15 -2.69
N HIS A 75 -12.39 -1.52 -3.77
CA HIS A 75 -12.87 -2.23 -4.96
C HIS A 75 -11.72 -3.03 -5.60
N ASP A 76 -10.55 -2.41 -5.76
CA ASP A 76 -9.39 -3.10 -6.31
C ASP A 76 -9.04 -4.32 -5.46
N PHE A 77 -9.14 -4.20 -4.14
CA PHE A 77 -8.87 -5.30 -3.23
C PHE A 77 -9.85 -6.45 -3.46
N ALA A 78 -11.13 -6.13 -3.54
CA ALA A 78 -12.17 -7.14 -3.77
C ALA A 78 -12.00 -7.81 -5.12
N GLU A 79 -11.59 -7.06 -6.13
CA GLU A 79 -11.36 -7.59 -7.48
C GLU A 79 -9.99 -8.21 -7.66
N ARG A 80 -9.18 -8.20 -6.62
CA ARG A 80 -7.84 -8.80 -6.60
C ARG A 80 -6.89 -8.16 -7.62
N ARG A 81 -7.08 -6.86 -7.88
CA ARG A 81 -6.25 -6.10 -8.82
C ARG A 81 -5.17 -5.28 -8.14
N GLY A 82 -5.33 -5.00 -6.87
CA GLY A 82 -4.36 -4.27 -6.09
C GLY A 82 -4.79 -4.32 -4.64
N PHE A 83 -3.82 -4.28 -3.73
CA PHE A 83 -4.09 -4.50 -2.31
C PHE A 83 -3.52 -3.34 -1.51
N THR A 84 -4.39 -2.57 -0.87
CA THR A 84 -3.99 -1.46 -0.03
C THR A 84 -4.36 -1.74 1.41
N TYR A 85 -3.40 -1.57 2.30
CA TYR A 85 -3.60 -1.78 3.74
C TYR A 85 -3.32 -0.49 4.47
N THR A 86 -4.22 -0.11 5.38
CA THR A 86 -3.95 0.99 6.29
C THR A 86 -3.07 0.47 7.43
N VAL A 87 -2.21 1.33 7.96
CA VAL A 87 -1.32 0.99 9.07
C VAL A 87 -1.85 1.66 10.33
N LEU A 88 -2.13 0.85 11.34
CA LEU A 88 -2.68 1.33 12.59
C LEU A 88 -1.67 1.16 13.71
N SER A 89 -1.58 2.16 14.57
CA SER A 89 -0.73 2.07 15.74
C SER A 89 -1.33 1.09 16.74
N THR A 90 -0.53 0.17 17.26
CA THR A 90 -1.01 -0.75 18.30
C THR A 90 -1.21 -0.05 19.62
N ALA A 91 -0.60 1.11 19.82
CA ALA A 91 -0.72 1.84 21.08
C ALA A 91 -2.09 2.48 21.24
N ASP A 92 -2.64 3.04 20.16
CA ASP A 92 -3.89 3.81 20.27
C ASP A 92 -4.88 3.54 19.13
N GLY A 93 -4.49 2.73 18.15
CA GLY A 93 -5.37 2.43 17.01
C GLY A 93 -5.46 3.52 15.96
N ASP A 94 -4.66 4.57 16.07
CA ASP A 94 -4.68 5.64 15.08
C ASP A 94 -4.12 5.18 13.74
N VAL A 95 -4.63 5.77 12.66
CA VAL A 95 -4.04 5.58 11.33
C VAL A 95 -2.72 6.32 11.29
N ILE A 96 -1.64 5.58 11.04
CA ILE A 96 -0.30 6.16 11.03
C ILE A 96 0.43 5.92 9.72
N GLY A 97 -0.20 5.27 8.74
CA GLY A 97 0.45 5.02 7.47
C GLY A 97 -0.41 4.22 6.53
N CYS A 98 0.21 3.80 5.43
CA CYS A 98 -0.49 3.03 4.41
C CYS A 98 0.52 2.24 3.57
N VAL A 99 0.10 1.09 3.08
CA VAL A 99 0.91 0.22 2.22
C VAL A 99 0.10 -0.09 0.98
N TYR A 100 0.72 0.08 -0.20
CA TYR A 100 0.07 -0.17 -1.49
C TYR A 100 0.82 -1.27 -2.22
N ILE A 101 0.11 -2.31 -2.63
CA ILE A 101 0.68 -3.44 -3.37
C ILE A 101 -0.08 -3.55 -4.68
N TYR A 102 0.55 -3.16 -5.77
CA TYR A 102 -0.08 -3.13 -7.08
C TYR A 102 0.81 -3.79 -8.13
N PRO A 103 0.22 -4.19 -9.27
CA PRO A 103 1.04 -4.73 -10.36
C PRO A 103 2.07 -3.71 -10.81
N LEU A 104 3.25 -4.21 -11.15
CA LEU A 104 4.33 -3.35 -11.65
C LEU A 104 3.90 -2.78 -12.99
N PRO A 105 3.84 -1.44 -13.13
CA PRO A 105 3.43 -0.86 -14.39
C PRO A 105 4.51 -1.06 -15.46
N GLY A 106 4.11 -1.09 -16.69
CA GLY A 106 5.03 -1.22 -17.78
C GLY A 106 5.19 -2.64 -18.29
N ASP A 107 5.21 -3.62 -17.41
CA ASP A 107 5.35 -5.00 -17.83
C ASP A 107 4.18 -5.43 -18.69
N SER A 108 3.00 -5.03 -18.33
CA SER A 108 1.82 -5.39 -19.07
C SER A 108 1.81 -4.78 -20.47
N GLN A 109 2.62 -3.76 -20.71
CA GLN A 109 2.67 -3.11 -21.99
C GLN A 109 3.62 -3.79 -22.95
N GLN A 110 4.38 -4.74 -22.48
CA GLN A 110 5.42 -5.34 -23.27
C GLN A 110 5.15 -6.76 -23.63
N GLY A 111 3.93 -7.07 -23.87
CA GLY A 111 3.58 -8.41 -24.21
C GLY A 111 2.52 -8.96 -23.34
N GLY A 112 2.14 -8.19 -22.38
CA GLY A 112 0.96 -8.43 -21.64
C GLY A 112 0.95 -9.62 -20.72
N SER A 113 2.03 -10.34 -20.61
CA SER A 113 1.95 -11.58 -19.87
C SER A 113 2.67 -11.53 -18.53
N THR A 114 3.29 -10.40 -18.19
CA THR A 114 4.19 -10.42 -17.06
C THR A 114 3.68 -9.68 -15.87
N GLY A 115 2.60 -8.90 -16.00
CA GLY A 115 2.11 -8.11 -14.89
C GLY A 115 1.63 -8.93 -13.73
N GLY A 116 1.23 -10.15 -14.00
CA GLY A 116 0.52 -10.95 -13.03
C GLY A 116 1.32 -11.42 -11.86
N GLN A 117 2.61 -11.32 -11.82
CA GLN A 117 3.36 -11.82 -10.68
C GLN A 117 4.51 -10.91 -10.31
N HIS A 118 4.43 -9.66 -10.77
CA HIS A 118 5.43 -8.65 -10.49
C HIS A 118 4.76 -7.48 -9.79
N ALA A 119 5.19 -7.19 -8.58
CA ALA A 119 4.51 -6.22 -7.74
C ALA A 119 5.35 -4.97 -7.52
N GLN A 120 4.68 -3.85 -7.43
CA GLN A 120 5.26 -2.61 -6.97
C GLN A 120 4.64 -2.26 -5.62
N VAL A 121 5.48 -1.97 -4.64
CA VAL A 121 5.03 -1.66 -3.29
C VAL A 121 5.47 -0.26 -2.93
N ARG A 122 4.56 0.48 -2.31
CA ARG A 122 4.87 1.78 -1.71
C ARG A 122 4.29 1.80 -0.32
N SER A 123 4.93 2.54 0.56
CA SER A 123 4.42 2.73 1.90
C SER A 123 4.86 4.08 2.45
N TRP A 124 4.05 4.64 3.33
CA TRP A 124 4.39 5.88 4.01
C TRP A 124 3.90 5.80 5.45
N VAL A 125 4.52 6.61 6.30
CA VAL A 125 4.05 6.82 7.67
C VAL A 125 3.83 8.31 7.90
N ARG A 126 3.03 8.62 8.92
CA ARG A 126 2.82 10.01 9.32
C ARG A 126 4.16 10.63 9.74
N ALA A 127 4.29 11.93 9.50
CA ALA A 127 5.51 12.65 9.81
C ALA A 127 5.94 12.48 11.27
N ASP A 128 4.98 12.45 12.19
CA ASP A 128 5.28 12.28 13.61
C ASP A 128 5.61 10.84 14.00
N HIS A 129 5.62 9.94 13.04
CA HIS A 129 6.04 8.55 13.22
C HIS A 129 7.17 8.19 12.27
N ALA A 130 7.97 9.17 11.87
CA ALA A 130 9.00 8.99 10.85
C ALA A 130 9.96 7.85 11.18
N ALA A 131 10.29 7.66 12.45
CA ALA A 131 11.20 6.59 12.86
C ALA A 131 10.65 5.21 12.57
N LEU A 132 9.34 5.08 12.38
CA LEU A 132 8.72 3.80 12.09
C LEU A 132 8.84 3.41 10.62
N ASP A 133 9.17 4.36 9.74
CA ASP A 133 9.21 4.07 8.31
C ASP A 133 10.13 2.91 7.93
N PRO A 134 11.40 2.87 8.38
CA PRO A 134 12.24 1.71 8.06
C PRO A 134 11.75 0.43 8.73
N VAL A 135 11.16 0.53 9.92
CA VAL A 135 10.61 -0.64 10.60
C VAL A 135 9.46 -1.23 9.79
N LEU A 136 8.56 -0.36 9.30
CA LEU A 136 7.46 -0.79 8.46
C LEU A 136 7.98 -1.40 7.17
N TYR A 137 8.94 -0.74 6.52
CA TYR A 137 9.52 -1.23 5.28
C TYR A 137 10.05 -2.66 5.44
N HIS A 138 10.87 -2.90 6.45
CA HIS A 138 11.47 -4.22 6.64
C HIS A 138 10.43 -5.27 6.99
N ALA A 139 9.44 -4.92 7.78
CA ALA A 139 8.37 -5.85 8.14
C ALA A 139 7.53 -6.22 6.93
N VAL A 140 7.16 -5.23 6.12
CA VAL A 140 6.34 -5.46 4.93
C VAL A 140 7.12 -6.25 3.89
N LEU A 141 8.39 -5.91 3.68
CA LEU A 141 9.22 -6.64 2.73
C LEU A 141 9.30 -8.11 3.10
N ALA A 142 9.58 -8.43 4.36
CA ALA A 142 9.65 -9.81 4.81
C ALA A 142 8.29 -10.52 4.65
N TRP A 143 7.22 -9.82 4.99
CA TRP A 143 5.88 -10.36 4.87
C TRP A 143 5.56 -10.73 3.43
N ILE A 144 5.89 -9.84 2.49
CA ILE A 144 5.61 -10.08 1.08
C ILE A 144 6.48 -11.22 0.57
N GLU A 145 7.74 -11.28 0.95
CA GLU A 145 8.64 -12.33 0.50
C GLU A 145 8.21 -13.71 1.00
N HIS A 146 7.61 -13.79 2.18
CA HIS A 146 7.26 -15.07 2.79
C HIS A 146 5.82 -15.49 2.57
N ARG A 147 4.91 -14.55 2.33
CA ARG A 147 3.48 -14.86 2.32
C ARG A 147 2.78 -14.55 1.03
N TRP A 148 3.42 -13.86 0.09
CA TRP A 148 2.80 -13.46 -1.15
C TRP A 148 3.47 -14.19 -2.33
N PRO A 149 2.74 -14.38 -3.44
CA PRO A 149 3.21 -15.26 -4.52
C PRO A 149 3.96 -14.53 -5.64
N PHE A 150 4.54 -13.38 -5.37
CA PHE A 150 5.15 -12.57 -6.43
C PHE A 150 6.50 -13.12 -6.85
N ARG A 151 6.77 -13.11 -8.15
CA ARG A 151 8.06 -13.50 -8.70
C ARG A 151 9.11 -12.42 -8.50
N SER A 152 8.70 -11.16 -8.61
CA SER A 152 9.60 -10.05 -8.40
C SER A 152 8.87 -8.92 -7.70
N LEU A 153 9.65 -8.06 -7.07
CA LEU A 153 9.11 -7.05 -6.20
C LEU A 153 9.94 -5.79 -6.34
N GLN A 154 9.27 -4.66 -6.55
CA GLN A 154 9.90 -3.37 -6.55
C GLN A 154 9.40 -2.59 -5.37
N TYR A 155 10.26 -2.29 -4.43
CA TYR A 155 9.93 -1.58 -3.21
C TYR A 155 11.14 -0.71 -2.87
N ALA A 156 10.99 0.60 -2.99
CA ALA A 156 12.11 1.52 -2.82
C ALA A 156 12.75 1.33 -1.46
N PRO A 157 14.06 1.09 -1.40
CA PRO A 157 14.72 0.77 -0.13
C PRO A 157 14.70 1.92 0.86
N ARG A 158 14.73 1.56 2.13
CA ARG A 158 14.94 2.50 3.25
C ARG A 158 16.32 2.27 3.83
N ALA A 159 16.94 3.36 4.23
CA ALA A 159 18.27 3.29 4.80
C ALA A 159 18.28 2.64 6.19
#